data_785b866cf5d07d22fa700aa436495a31
#
_entry.id   785b866cf5d07d22fa700aa436495a31
#
_cell.length_a   1.000
_cell.length_b   1.000
_cell.length_c   1.000
_cell.angle_alpha   90.00
_cell.angle_beta   90.00
_cell.angle_gamma   90.00
#
_symmetry.space_group_name_H-M   'P 1'
#
loop_
_entity.id
_entity.type
_entity.pdbx_description
1 polymer ?
#
loop_
_entity_poly.entity_id
_entity_poly.type
_entity_poly.pdbx_seq_one_letter_code
_entity_poly.pdbx_strand_id
1 'polypeptide(L)'
;VVNSPIVGGLILLSILPFLFGLSINTLLPAFSTDVLNGGPEDLGLLMTGMGFGAILGSLTLAKMSSVTKKGFWIIGTGASWGGLLAIFSTTNDYLISTIVIGIIGFVSAINMSMNRSVMQLQVAQSMRGRIMSVDMMSHGLMPLGILPIGYIAETTSVQAGLLTSGIALL
;
A
#
# COMPACT_ATOMS: atom_id res chain seq x y z
N VAL A 1 -6.86 3.33 27.12
CA VAL A 1 -5.81 3.37 26.07
C VAL A 1 -6.40 3.66 24.70
N VAL A 2 -7.64 3.26 24.43
CA VAL A 2 -8.38 3.56 23.20
C VAL A 2 -8.86 5.03 23.13
N ASN A 3 -8.83 5.76 24.23
CA ASN A 3 -9.32 7.13 24.33
C ASN A 3 -8.28 8.22 23.95
N SER A 4 -7.10 7.87 23.45
CA SER A 4 -6.23 8.90 22.91
C SER A 4 -6.53 9.08 21.41
N PRO A 5 -6.91 10.29 20.95
CA PRO A 5 -7.23 10.57 19.55
C PRO A 5 -6.06 10.25 18.61
N ILE A 6 -4.83 10.26 19.13
CA ILE A 6 -3.61 9.92 18.39
C ILE A 6 -3.58 8.43 18.00
N VAL A 7 -3.95 7.53 18.92
CA VAL A 7 -3.95 6.09 18.65
C VAL A 7 -5.07 5.73 17.66
N GLY A 8 -6.22 6.35 17.79
CA GLY A 8 -7.32 6.17 16.82
C GLY A 8 -6.94 6.65 15.41
N GLY A 9 -6.29 7.80 15.31
CA GLY A 9 -5.77 8.32 14.04
C GLY A 9 -4.70 7.41 13.41
N LEU A 10 -3.78 6.86 14.21
CA LEU A 10 -2.76 5.91 13.73
C LEU A 10 -3.37 4.60 13.23
N ILE A 11 -4.41 4.10 13.91
CA ILE A 11 -5.13 2.89 13.46
C ILE A 11 -5.84 3.16 12.13
N LEU A 12 -6.51 4.31 11.98
CA LEU A 12 -7.13 4.71 10.72
C LEU A 12 -6.11 4.84 9.59
N LEU A 13 -4.98 5.50 9.85
CA LEU A 13 -3.87 5.63 8.90
C LEU A 13 -3.22 4.29 8.55
N SER A 14 -3.37 3.26 9.40
CA SER A 14 -2.94 1.90 9.08
C SER A 14 -3.94 1.17 8.21
N ILE A 15 -5.24 1.33 8.48
CA ILE A 15 -6.30 0.58 7.80
C ILE A 15 -6.43 1.00 6.34
N LEU A 16 -6.33 2.30 6.03
CA LEU A 16 -6.48 2.82 4.66
C LEU A 16 -5.51 2.19 3.65
N PRO A 17 -4.19 2.08 3.91
CA PRO A 17 -3.28 1.37 3.02
C PRO A 17 -3.60 -0.11 2.84
N PHE A 18 -4.14 -0.78 3.87
CA PHE A 18 -4.56 -2.18 3.73
C PHE A 18 -5.83 -2.32 2.91
N LEU A 19 -6.80 -1.43 3.07
CA LEU A 19 -8.05 -1.48 2.33
C LEU A 19 -7.85 -1.13 0.85
N PHE A 20 -7.09 -0.08 0.56
CA PHE A 20 -7.01 0.50 -0.77
C PHE A 20 -5.63 0.33 -1.42
N GLY A 21 -4.54 0.44 -0.68
CA GLY A 21 -3.19 0.34 -1.24
C GLY A 21 -2.85 -1.08 -1.71
N LEU A 22 -3.32 -2.10 -1.02
CA LEU A 22 -3.09 -3.51 -1.39
C LEU A 22 -4.03 -4.03 -2.49
N SER A 23 -5.03 -3.26 -2.91
CA SER A 23 -5.89 -3.62 -4.04
C SER A 23 -5.11 -3.86 -5.33
N ILE A 24 -3.94 -3.22 -5.49
CA ILE A 24 -3.04 -3.45 -6.62
C ILE A 24 -2.66 -4.93 -6.78
N ASN A 25 -2.42 -5.64 -5.67
CA ASN A 25 -2.05 -7.06 -5.73
C ASN A 25 -3.17 -7.93 -6.32
N THR A 26 -4.42 -7.55 -6.11
CA THR A 26 -5.59 -8.27 -6.63
C THR A 26 -5.88 -7.89 -8.08
N LEU A 27 -5.67 -6.62 -8.44
CA LEU A 27 -5.96 -6.13 -9.79
C LEU A 27 -4.77 -6.28 -10.75
N LEU A 28 -3.57 -6.53 -10.25
CA LEU A 28 -2.35 -6.64 -11.06
C LEU A 28 -2.42 -7.74 -12.13
N PRO A 29 -2.96 -8.95 -11.86
CA PRO A 29 -3.15 -9.95 -12.91
C PRO A 29 -4.05 -9.45 -14.04
N ALA A 30 -5.21 -8.87 -13.71
CA ALA A 30 -6.12 -8.32 -14.70
C ALA A 30 -5.51 -7.12 -15.45
N PHE A 31 -4.74 -6.26 -14.75
CA PHE A 31 -4.03 -5.16 -15.39
C PHE A 31 -2.98 -5.67 -16.40
N SER A 32 -2.22 -6.71 -16.04
CA SER A 32 -1.24 -7.33 -16.93
C SER A 32 -1.88 -7.88 -18.20
N THR A 33 -3.02 -8.59 -18.08
CA THR A 33 -3.69 -9.20 -19.23
C THR A 33 -4.51 -8.22 -20.06
N ASP A 34 -5.31 -7.39 -19.40
CA ASP A 34 -6.35 -6.59 -20.08
C ASP A 34 -5.82 -5.23 -20.58
N VAL A 35 -4.77 -4.69 -19.90
CA VAL A 35 -4.23 -3.38 -20.23
C VAL A 35 -2.89 -3.50 -20.98
N LEU A 36 -1.99 -4.35 -20.47
CA LEU A 36 -0.66 -4.51 -21.07
C LEU A 36 -0.59 -5.63 -22.11
N ASN A 37 -1.67 -6.41 -22.29
CA ASN A 37 -1.72 -7.60 -23.16
C ASN A 37 -0.58 -8.60 -22.85
N GLY A 38 -0.17 -8.66 -21.57
CA GLY A 38 0.94 -9.49 -21.09
C GLY A 38 0.50 -10.89 -20.67
N GLY A 39 1.45 -11.79 -20.66
CA GLY A 39 1.28 -13.16 -20.18
C GLY A 39 1.64 -13.35 -18.70
N PRO A 40 1.62 -14.62 -18.21
CA PRO A 40 2.04 -14.94 -16.84
C PRO A 40 3.50 -14.53 -16.53
N GLU A 41 4.38 -14.54 -17.53
CA GLU A 41 5.78 -14.13 -17.40
C GLU A 41 5.88 -12.62 -17.12
N ASP A 42 5.07 -11.82 -17.82
CA ASP A 42 5.01 -10.37 -17.65
C ASP A 42 4.47 -9.99 -16.27
N LEU A 43 3.46 -10.69 -15.79
CA LEU A 43 2.97 -10.55 -14.42
C LEU A 43 4.09 -10.87 -13.41
N GLY A 44 4.86 -11.92 -13.63
CA GLY A 44 6.02 -12.28 -12.81
C GLY A 44 7.06 -11.18 -12.75
N LEU A 45 7.34 -10.51 -13.87
CA LEU A 45 8.27 -9.38 -13.92
C LEU A 45 7.73 -8.15 -13.18
N LEU A 46 6.46 -7.82 -13.33
CA LEU A 46 5.82 -6.73 -12.56
C LEU A 46 5.91 -7.00 -11.05
N MET A 47 5.58 -8.22 -10.61
CA MET A 47 5.69 -8.62 -9.20
C MET A 47 7.14 -8.58 -8.70
N THR A 48 8.10 -8.97 -9.53
CA THR A 48 9.53 -8.89 -9.22
C THR A 48 9.98 -7.44 -9.07
N GLY A 49 9.55 -6.56 -9.97
CA GLY A 49 9.80 -5.12 -9.90
C GLY A 49 9.28 -4.51 -8.59
N MET A 50 8.03 -4.85 -8.23
CA MET A 50 7.43 -4.42 -6.95
C MET A 50 8.22 -4.94 -5.75
N GLY A 51 8.60 -6.22 -5.75
CA GLY A 51 9.39 -6.85 -4.68
C GLY A 51 10.78 -6.22 -4.54
N PHE A 52 11.45 -5.97 -5.65
CA PHE A 52 12.76 -5.29 -5.67
C PHE A 52 12.65 -3.87 -5.08
N GLY A 53 11.63 -3.11 -5.48
CA GLY A 53 11.33 -1.82 -4.89
C GLY A 53 11.10 -1.89 -3.39
N ALA A 54 10.35 -2.87 -2.92
CA ALA A 54 10.08 -3.09 -1.48
C ALA A 54 11.36 -3.40 -0.69
N ILE A 55 12.27 -4.18 -1.24
CA ILE A 55 13.59 -4.45 -0.63
C ILE A 55 14.37 -3.15 -0.48
N LEU A 56 14.48 -2.36 -1.54
CA LEU A 56 15.19 -1.07 -1.51
C LEU A 56 14.56 -0.10 -0.52
N GLY A 57 13.23 -0.04 -0.45
CA GLY A 57 12.48 0.78 0.50
C GLY A 57 12.78 0.40 1.95
N SER A 58 12.76 -0.90 2.24
CA SER A 58 13.07 -1.44 3.58
C SER A 58 14.52 -1.16 4.00
N LEU A 59 15.47 -1.33 3.09
CA LEU A 59 16.89 -1.02 3.33
C LEU A 59 17.12 0.48 3.55
N THR A 60 16.44 1.33 2.78
CA THR A 60 16.49 2.78 2.96
C THR A 60 15.97 3.18 4.33
N LEU A 61 14.84 2.64 4.74
CA LEU A 61 14.27 2.90 6.05
C LEU A 61 15.19 2.42 7.20
N ALA A 62 15.84 1.27 7.04
CA ALA A 62 16.80 0.77 8.04
C ALA A 62 17.97 1.72 8.27
N LYS A 63 18.41 2.43 7.24
CA LYS A 63 19.45 3.48 7.34
C LYS A 63 18.93 4.78 7.97
N MET A 64 17.63 5.03 7.88
CA MET A 64 16.96 6.24 8.40
C MET A 64 16.47 6.07 9.84
N SER A 65 17.19 5.35 10.69
CA SER A 65 16.78 5.00 12.07
C SER A 65 16.46 6.19 13.00
N SER A 66 16.89 7.40 12.65
CA SER A 66 16.77 8.64 13.46
C SER A 66 15.66 9.59 13.01
N VAL A 67 14.68 9.14 12.23
CA VAL A 67 13.61 10.02 11.72
C VAL A 67 12.77 10.56 12.87
N THR A 68 12.83 11.89 13.08
CA THR A 68 12.19 12.58 14.21
C THR A 68 10.71 12.87 13.99
N LYS A 69 10.25 13.07 12.76
CA LYS A 69 8.84 13.41 12.43
C LYS A 69 8.12 12.26 11.73
N LYS A 70 8.03 11.10 12.40
CA LYS A 70 7.48 9.86 11.81
C LYS A 70 6.07 10.01 11.26
N GLY A 71 5.19 10.77 11.92
CA GLY A 71 3.82 11.01 11.44
C GLY A 71 3.76 11.73 10.09
N PHE A 72 4.60 12.74 9.89
CA PHE A 72 4.69 13.45 8.60
C PHE A 72 5.14 12.51 7.45
N TRP A 73 6.09 11.62 7.75
CA TRP A 73 6.55 10.63 6.77
C TRP A 73 5.48 9.60 6.43
N ILE A 74 4.68 9.15 7.40
CA ILE A 74 3.57 8.21 7.15
C ILE A 74 2.54 8.84 6.22
N ILE A 75 2.13 10.09 6.47
CA ILE A 75 1.17 10.81 5.62
C ILE A 75 1.78 11.05 4.23
N GLY A 76 3.02 11.53 4.17
CA GLY A 76 3.69 11.81 2.91
C GLY A 76 3.88 10.55 2.04
N THR A 77 4.30 9.44 2.63
CA THR A 77 4.43 8.17 1.90
C THR A 77 3.08 7.56 1.54
N GLY A 78 2.05 7.74 2.37
CA GLY A 78 0.67 7.32 2.05
C GLY A 78 0.12 8.06 0.84
N ALA A 79 0.22 9.39 0.84
CA ALA A 79 -0.20 10.23 -0.28
C ALA A 79 0.62 9.94 -1.56
N SER A 80 1.94 9.75 -1.42
CA SER A 80 2.79 9.34 -2.56
C SER A 80 2.36 7.99 -3.12
N TRP A 81 2.00 7.04 -2.27
CA TRP A 81 1.49 5.73 -2.70
C TRP A 81 0.18 5.86 -3.48
N GLY A 82 -0.79 6.65 -2.96
CA GLY A 82 -2.05 6.93 -3.66
C GLY A 82 -1.83 7.60 -5.02
N GLY A 83 -0.97 8.62 -5.08
CA GLY A 83 -0.60 9.30 -6.33
C GLY A 83 0.08 8.36 -7.35
N LEU A 84 0.97 7.49 -6.89
CA LEU A 84 1.63 6.49 -7.74
C LEU A 84 0.65 5.44 -8.27
N LEU A 85 -0.35 5.01 -7.48
CA LEU A 85 -1.43 4.14 -7.95
C LEU A 85 -2.26 4.81 -9.05
N ALA A 86 -2.58 6.10 -8.89
CA ALA A 86 -3.29 6.86 -9.90
C ALA A 86 -2.45 6.99 -11.18
N ILE A 87 -1.14 7.25 -11.08
CA ILE A 87 -0.23 7.27 -12.24
C ILE A 87 -0.18 5.88 -12.89
N PHE A 88 -0.01 4.81 -12.10
CA PHE A 88 0.05 3.44 -12.59
C PHE A 88 -1.21 3.07 -13.37
N SER A 89 -2.39 3.50 -12.92
CA SER A 89 -3.65 3.23 -13.61
C SER A 89 -3.72 3.80 -15.03
N THR A 90 -2.93 4.83 -15.34
CA THR A 90 -2.90 5.47 -16.68
C THR A 90 -1.80 4.93 -17.59
N THR A 91 -0.93 4.05 -17.08
CA THR A 91 0.16 3.49 -17.89
C THR A 91 -0.37 2.41 -18.84
N ASN A 92 0.12 2.44 -20.08
CA ASN A 92 -0.19 1.44 -21.11
C ASN A 92 1.09 0.81 -21.68
N ASP A 93 2.24 1.25 -21.20
CA ASP A 93 3.55 0.74 -21.60
C ASP A 93 4.12 -0.14 -20.48
N TYR A 94 4.61 -1.32 -20.88
CA TYR A 94 5.12 -2.32 -19.96
C TYR A 94 6.32 -1.85 -19.14
N LEU A 95 7.27 -1.16 -19.79
CA LEU A 95 8.48 -0.67 -19.12
C LEU A 95 8.15 0.40 -18.09
N ILE A 96 7.28 1.35 -18.47
CA ILE A 96 6.81 2.42 -17.58
C ILE A 96 6.05 1.82 -16.40
N SER A 97 5.16 0.87 -16.65
CA SER A 97 4.40 0.16 -15.61
C SER A 97 5.33 -0.57 -14.63
N THR A 98 6.38 -1.22 -15.12
CA THR A 98 7.37 -1.92 -14.29
C THR A 98 8.16 -0.96 -13.41
N ILE A 99 8.53 0.21 -13.92
CA ILE A 99 9.22 1.23 -13.13
C ILE A 99 8.28 1.80 -12.06
N VAL A 100 7.07 2.17 -12.44
CA VAL A 100 6.10 2.76 -11.50
C VAL A 100 5.73 1.78 -10.40
N ILE A 101 5.50 0.50 -10.72
CA ILE A 101 5.17 -0.52 -9.71
C ILE A 101 6.37 -0.78 -8.78
N GLY A 102 7.59 -0.68 -9.27
CA GLY A 102 8.80 -0.73 -8.45
C GLY A 102 8.85 0.43 -7.43
N ILE A 103 8.50 1.65 -7.86
CA ILE A 103 8.41 2.81 -6.98
C ILE A 103 7.25 2.64 -5.97
N ILE A 104 6.12 2.07 -6.38
CA ILE A 104 5.01 1.72 -5.47
C ILE A 104 5.50 0.74 -4.41
N GLY A 105 6.22 -0.31 -4.79
CA GLY A 105 6.83 -1.26 -3.85
C GLY A 105 7.75 -0.57 -2.83
N PHE A 106 8.59 0.34 -3.29
CA PHE A 106 9.50 1.11 -2.45
C PHE A 106 8.74 1.96 -1.42
N VAL A 107 7.78 2.76 -1.88
CA VAL A 107 7.01 3.67 -1.01
C VAL A 107 6.12 2.93 -0.04
N SER A 108 5.43 1.87 -0.50
CA SER A 108 4.55 1.04 0.34
C SER A 108 5.32 0.33 1.45
N ALA A 109 6.51 -0.21 1.17
CA ALA A 109 7.36 -0.85 2.18
C ALA A 109 7.79 0.14 3.28
N ILE A 110 8.17 1.36 2.91
CA ILE A 110 8.51 2.43 3.87
C ILE A 110 7.27 2.77 4.72
N ASN A 111 6.12 3.03 4.08
CA ASN A 111 4.88 3.40 4.77
C ASN A 111 4.46 2.33 5.79
N MET A 112 4.35 1.08 5.37
CA MET A 112 3.93 -0.04 6.22
C MET A 112 4.90 -0.28 7.38
N SER A 113 6.20 -0.22 7.13
CA SER A 113 7.23 -0.44 8.16
C SER A 113 7.26 0.72 9.17
N MET A 114 7.13 1.96 8.71
CA MET A 114 7.04 3.13 9.59
C MET A 114 5.78 3.08 10.45
N ASN A 115 4.65 2.74 9.87
CA ASN A 115 3.38 2.65 10.58
C ASN A 115 3.46 1.61 11.71
N ARG A 116 3.94 0.40 11.43
CA ARG A 116 4.17 -0.64 12.44
C ARG A 116 5.15 -0.19 13.53
N SER A 117 6.23 0.50 13.15
CA SER A 117 7.22 1.03 14.11
C SER A 117 6.59 2.07 15.05
N VAL A 118 5.79 3.00 14.52
CA VAL A 118 5.13 4.03 15.34
C VAL A 118 4.10 3.40 16.27
N MET A 119 3.29 2.45 15.78
CA MET A 119 2.34 1.73 16.63
C MET A 119 3.03 1.02 17.79
N GLN A 120 4.16 0.36 17.56
CA GLN A 120 4.92 -0.32 18.62
C GLN A 120 5.54 0.64 19.63
N LEU A 121 5.96 1.83 19.22
CA LEU A 121 6.58 2.83 20.10
C LEU A 121 5.58 3.59 20.96
N GLN A 122 4.36 3.79 20.47
CA GLN A 122 3.30 4.54 21.18
C GLN A 122 2.59 3.71 22.26
N VAL A 123 2.87 2.43 22.34
CA VAL A 123 2.15 1.51 23.21
C VAL A 123 3.06 0.92 24.27
N ALA A 124 2.54 0.87 25.52
CA ALA A 124 3.22 0.20 26.63
C ALA A 124 3.54 -1.25 26.28
N GLN A 125 4.68 -1.75 26.75
CA GLN A 125 5.21 -3.08 26.43
C GLN A 125 4.20 -4.20 26.71
N SER A 126 3.40 -4.07 27.78
CA SER A 126 2.35 -5.03 28.17
C SER A 126 1.16 -5.08 27.19
N MET A 127 0.99 -4.07 26.34
CA MET A 127 -0.14 -3.96 25.39
C MET A 127 0.28 -4.16 23.93
N ARG A 128 1.57 -4.31 23.64
CA ARG A 128 2.07 -4.48 22.27
C ARG A 128 1.43 -5.68 21.57
N GLY A 129 1.31 -6.82 22.25
CA GLY A 129 0.65 -8.00 21.69
C GLY A 129 -0.80 -7.75 21.28
N ARG A 130 -1.58 -7.04 22.10
CA ARG A 130 -2.98 -6.72 21.80
C ARG A 130 -3.12 -5.79 20.58
N ILE A 131 -2.23 -4.81 20.45
CA ILE A 131 -2.27 -3.89 19.30
C ILE A 131 -1.79 -4.59 18.04
N MET A 132 -0.77 -5.44 18.12
CA MET A 132 -0.36 -6.25 16.96
C MET A 132 -1.46 -7.24 16.53
N SER A 133 -2.27 -7.76 17.46
CA SER A 133 -3.45 -8.55 17.10
C SER A 133 -4.50 -7.72 16.35
N VAL A 134 -4.74 -6.48 16.77
CA VAL A 134 -5.65 -5.56 16.05
C VAL A 134 -5.10 -5.23 14.66
N ASP A 135 -3.80 -4.98 14.53
CA ASP A 135 -3.14 -4.77 13.22
C ASP A 135 -3.31 -5.99 12.31
N MET A 136 -3.12 -7.20 12.85
CA MET A 136 -3.38 -8.45 12.10
C MET A 136 -4.85 -8.64 11.73
N MET A 137 -5.79 -8.29 12.61
CA MET A 137 -7.22 -8.30 12.30
C MET A 137 -7.58 -7.32 11.18
N SER A 138 -6.83 -6.21 11.04
CA SER A 138 -7.03 -5.25 9.94
C SER A 138 -6.78 -5.89 8.57
N HIS A 139 -5.90 -6.90 8.48
CA HIS A 139 -5.73 -7.70 7.25
C HIS A 139 -7.00 -8.50 6.91
N GLY A 140 -7.78 -8.92 7.90
CA GLY A 140 -9.10 -9.54 7.70
C GLY A 140 -10.16 -8.59 7.14
N LEU A 141 -9.95 -7.27 7.25
CA LEU A 141 -10.82 -6.25 6.65
C LEU A 141 -10.48 -5.96 5.17
N MET A 142 -9.36 -6.48 4.67
CA MET A 142 -8.91 -6.28 3.29
C MET A 142 -9.99 -6.58 2.24
N PRO A 143 -10.82 -7.64 2.34
CA PRO A 143 -11.90 -7.88 1.39
C PRO A 143 -12.91 -6.75 1.31
N LEU A 144 -13.19 -6.03 2.40
CA LEU A 144 -14.14 -4.92 2.43
C LEU A 144 -13.68 -3.73 1.57
N GLY A 145 -12.36 -3.52 1.45
CA GLY A 145 -11.81 -2.52 0.54
C GLY A 145 -11.70 -3.03 -0.91
N ILE A 146 -11.32 -4.30 -1.07
CA ILE A 146 -11.12 -4.91 -2.40
C ILE A 146 -12.44 -5.13 -3.14
N LEU A 147 -13.52 -5.54 -2.45
CA LEU A 147 -14.81 -5.82 -3.09
C LEU A 147 -15.38 -4.64 -3.89
N PRO A 148 -15.52 -3.41 -3.32
CA PRO A 148 -16.04 -2.28 -4.11
C PRO A 148 -15.09 -1.90 -5.26
N ILE A 149 -13.79 -2.01 -5.06
CA ILE A 149 -12.79 -1.70 -6.09
C ILE A 149 -12.81 -2.75 -7.20
N GLY A 150 -12.92 -4.03 -6.84
CA GLY A 150 -13.08 -5.14 -7.79
C GLY A 150 -14.37 -4.99 -8.62
N TYR A 151 -15.47 -4.61 -7.97
CA TYR A 151 -16.73 -4.32 -8.66
C TYR A 151 -16.60 -3.17 -9.67
N ILE A 152 -15.92 -2.07 -9.31
CA ILE A 152 -15.63 -0.98 -10.22
C ILE A 152 -14.75 -1.45 -11.38
N ALA A 153 -13.73 -2.25 -11.09
CA ALA A 153 -12.82 -2.79 -12.11
C ALA A 153 -13.56 -3.69 -13.11
N GLU A 154 -14.49 -4.52 -12.63
CA GLU A 154 -15.28 -5.44 -13.46
C GLU A 154 -16.33 -4.70 -14.31
N THR A 155 -17.01 -3.71 -13.73
CA THR A 155 -18.10 -2.99 -14.42
C THR A 155 -17.64 -1.86 -15.34
N THR A 156 -16.44 -1.33 -15.12
CA THR A 156 -15.93 -0.18 -15.87
C THR A 156 -14.59 -0.52 -16.55
N SER A 157 -13.51 -0.59 -15.77
CA SER A 157 -12.18 -1.01 -16.22
C SER A 157 -11.25 -1.22 -15.02
N VAL A 158 -10.23 -2.06 -15.21
CA VAL A 158 -9.18 -2.28 -14.21
C VAL A 158 -8.47 -0.98 -13.85
N GLN A 159 -8.26 -0.11 -14.83
CA GLN A 159 -7.67 1.22 -14.64
C GLN A 159 -8.52 2.10 -13.72
N ALA A 160 -9.86 2.08 -13.89
CA ALA A 160 -10.78 2.83 -13.02
C ALA A 160 -10.76 2.30 -11.57
N GLY A 161 -10.67 0.99 -11.38
CA GLY A 161 -10.49 0.39 -10.06
C GLY A 161 -9.20 0.82 -9.37
N LEU A 162 -8.08 0.82 -10.09
CA LEU A 162 -6.79 1.29 -9.58
C LEU A 162 -6.78 2.79 -9.30
N LEU A 163 -7.39 3.60 -10.17
CA LEU A 163 -7.52 5.04 -9.98
C LEU A 163 -8.33 5.37 -8.72
N THR A 164 -9.47 4.71 -8.53
CA THR A 164 -10.29 4.91 -7.32
C THR A 164 -9.57 4.49 -6.05
N SER A 165 -8.78 3.42 -6.09
CA SER A 165 -7.90 3.04 -4.98
C SER A 165 -6.86 4.11 -4.66
N GLY A 166 -6.24 4.68 -5.69
CA GLY A 166 -5.26 5.76 -5.54
C GLY A 166 -5.86 7.00 -4.91
N ILE A 167 -7.04 7.43 -5.40
CA ILE A 167 -7.77 8.60 -4.87
C ILE A 167 -8.22 8.37 -3.42
N ALA A 168 -8.66 7.17 -3.08
CA ALA A 168 -9.09 6.84 -1.72
C ALA A 168 -7.93 6.86 -0.69
N LEU A 169 -6.68 6.77 -1.18
CA LEU A 169 -5.46 6.85 -0.36
C LEU A 169 -4.92 8.28 -0.20
N LEU A 170 -5.33 9.22 -1.06
CA LEU A 170 -4.93 10.63 -1.00
C LEU A 170 -5.70 11.39 0.06
#